data_2a625d9c48050c5134bd01c531d0d8ef
#
_entry.id   2a625d9c48050c5134bd01c531d0d8ef
#
_cell.length_a   1.000
_cell.length_b   1.000
_cell.length_c   1.000
_cell.angle_alpha   90.00
_cell.angle_beta   90.00
_cell.angle_gamma   90.00
#
_symmetry.space_group_name_H-M   'P 1'
#
loop_
_entity.id
_entity.type
_entity.pdbx_description
1 polymer ?
#
loop_
_entity_poly.entity_id
_entity_poly.type
_entity_poly.pdbx_seq_one_letter_code
_entity_poly.pdbx_strand_id
1 'polypeptide(L)'
;MCQLKAIENGCEYIDTAMSPLAHGTSHTPTESMVAALQGTEYDTGLDLVKLTEIRSYFMGLRKKYIDEGLLDPKILVADANALIYQVPGGMLSNLLSQLKQSGKEDKFEEVLREVPRVRADAGNIPLVTPSSQIAVSYTHLTLPTI
;
A
#
# COMPACT_ATOMS: atom_id res chain seq x y z
N MET A 1 -7.47 11.76 3.65
CA MET A 1 -7.89 13.00 2.92
C MET A 1 -8.55 12.69 1.58
N CYS A 2 -7.94 11.92 0.66
CA CYS A 2 -8.55 11.63 -0.66
C CYS A 2 -9.93 10.99 -0.58
N GLN A 3 -10.12 9.98 0.27
CA GLN A 3 -11.42 9.32 0.44
C GLN A 3 -12.51 10.25 1.01
N LEU A 4 -12.18 11.13 1.97
CA LEU A 4 -13.12 12.13 2.46
C LEU A 4 -13.57 13.07 1.33
N LYS A 5 -12.62 13.52 0.51
CA LYS A 5 -12.94 14.36 -0.66
C LYS A 5 -13.75 13.61 -1.73
N ALA A 6 -13.53 12.32 -1.88
CA ALA A 6 -14.34 11.49 -2.77
C ALA A 6 -15.79 11.40 -2.28
N ILE A 7 -16.00 11.17 -0.98
CA ILE A 7 -17.33 11.13 -0.34
C ILE A 7 -18.05 12.47 -0.54
N GLU A 8 -17.40 13.58 -0.21
CA GLU A 8 -17.94 14.95 -0.40
C GLU A 8 -18.31 15.25 -1.87
N ASN A 9 -17.77 14.52 -2.82
CA ASN A 9 -18.07 14.65 -4.25
C ASN A 9 -18.93 13.49 -4.79
N GLY A 10 -19.67 12.80 -3.93
CA GLY A 10 -20.69 11.83 -4.33
C GLY A 10 -20.20 10.39 -4.50
N CYS A 11 -19.02 10.04 -3.99
CA CYS A 11 -18.61 8.63 -3.94
C CYS A 11 -19.37 7.90 -2.84
N GLU A 12 -20.20 6.94 -3.21
CA GLU A 12 -21.07 6.19 -2.30
C GLU A 12 -20.36 4.99 -1.64
N TYR A 13 -19.31 4.47 -2.27
CA TYR A 13 -18.59 3.28 -1.79
C TYR A 13 -17.10 3.56 -1.70
N ILE A 14 -16.51 3.26 -0.56
CA ILE A 14 -15.08 3.37 -0.34
C ILE A 14 -14.53 2.08 0.27
N ASP A 15 -13.33 1.69 -0.14
CA ASP A 15 -12.61 0.57 0.43
C ASP A 15 -11.75 1.03 1.61
N THR A 16 -11.81 0.27 2.70
CA THR A 16 -11.04 0.51 3.92
C THR A 16 -10.43 -0.80 4.41
N ALA A 17 -9.50 -0.72 5.36
CA ALA A 17 -8.91 -1.89 6.01
C ALA A 17 -8.94 -1.72 7.53
N MET A 18 -9.03 -2.81 8.28
CA MET A 18 -8.92 -2.76 9.74
C MET A 18 -7.56 -2.19 10.15
N SER A 19 -7.54 -1.29 11.14
CA SER A 19 -6.37 -0.47 11.47
C SER A 19 -5.05 -1.23 11.65
N PRO A 20 -5.00 -2.47 12.17
CA PRO A 20 -3.74 -3.21 12.26
C PRO A 20 -3.11 -3.58 10.92
N LEU A 21 -3.91 -3.68 9.85
CA LEU A 21 -3.48 -4.03 8.49
C LEU A 21 -3.66 -2.87 7.50
N ALA A 22 -3.98 -1.69 8.00
CA ALA A 22 -4.18 -0.47 7.22
C ALA A 22 -2.87 0.32 7.03
N HIS A 23 -2.95 1.41 6.28
CA HIS A 23 -1.83 2.29 5.92
C HIS A 23 -0.79 1.67 5.00
N GLY A 24 0.28 2.40 4.73
CA GLY A 24 1.34 1.98 3.84
C GLY A 24 0.82 1.58 2.46
N THR A 25 1.01 0.33 2.10
CA THR A 25 0.54 -0.25 0.82
C THR A 25 -0.94 -0.68 0.84
N SER A 26 -1.61 -0.56 1.99
CA SER A 26 -3.02 -0.90 2.17
C SER A 26 -3.92 0.35 2.10
N HIS A 27 -5.16 0.22 2.57
CA HIS A 27 -6.16 1.28 2.57
C HIS A 27 -6.16 2.12 3.85
N THR A 28 -7.00 3.15 3.89
CA THR A 28 -7.28 3.95 5.08
C THR A 28 -7.90 3.06 6.18
N PRO A 29 -7.56 3.28 7.46
CA PRO A 29 -8.18 2.52 8.55
C PRO A 29 -9.69 2.73 8.63
N THR A 30 -10.44 1.62 8.71
CA THR A 30 -11.91 1.63 8.84
C THR A 30 -12.36 2.46 10.03
N GLU A 31 -11.76 2.21 11.19
CA GLU A 31 -12.12 2.90 12.45
C GLU A 31 -11.89 4.41 12.38
N SER A 32 -10.79 4.82 11.72
CA SER A 32 -10.48 6.25 11.53
C SER A 32 -11.47 6.92 10.59
N MET A 33 -11.89 6.21 9.52
CA MET A 33 -12.87 6.75 8.59
C MET A 33 -14.25 6.87 9.23
N VAL A 34 -14.69 5.84 9.94
CA VAL A 34 -15.95 5.88 10.70
C VAL A 34 -15.95 7.03 11.70
N ALA A 35 -14.89 7.18 12.48
CA ALA A 35 -14.76 8.27 13.45
C ALA A 35 -14.78 9.66 12.79
N ALA A 36 -14.13 9.81 11.62
CA ALA A 36 -14.10 11.07 10.88
C ALA A 36 -15.46 11.47 10.28
N LEU A 37 -16.31 10.49 9.96
CA LEU A 37 -17.63 10.70 9.39
C LEU A 37 -18.74 10.83 10.46
N GLN A 38 -18.45 10.41 11.69
CA GLN A 38 -19.44 10.41 12.78
C GLN A 38 -20.02 11.80 13.03
N GLY A 39 -21.35 11.91 13.09
CA GLY A 39 -22.06 13.16 13.28
C GLY A 39 -22.10 14.08 12.07
N THR A 40 -21.60 13.64 10.91
CA THR A 40 -21.77 14.33 9.63
C THR A 40 -22.95 13.77 8.84
N GLU A 41 -23.31 14.39 7.72
CA GLU A 41 -24.31 13.85 6.78
C GLU A 41 -23.90 12.50 6.15
N TYR A 42 -22.61 12.13 6.25
CA TYR A 42 -22.04 10.89 5.76
C TYR A 42 -21.81 9.85 6.87
N ASP A 43 -22.43 10.01 8.02
CA ASP A 43 -22.30 9.08 9.14
C ASP A 43 -22.72 7.67 8.73
N THR A 44 -21.81 6.73 8.91
CA THR A 44 -22.02 5.32 8.52
C THR A 44 -22.91 4.54 9.47
N GLY A 45 -23.16 5.05 10.68
CA GLY A 45 -23.86 4.34 11.76
C GLY A 45 -23.11 3.12 12.30
N LEU A 46 -21.85 2.90 11.91
CA LEU A 46 -21.05 1.78 12.43
C LEU A 46 -20.59 2.04 13.87
N ASP A 47 -20.66 1.00 14.69
CA ASP A 47 -20.29 1.03 16.10
C ASP A 47 -18.77 0.91 16.28
N LEU A 48 -18.12 1.99 16.73
CA LEU A 48 -16.68 2.04 16.97
C LEU A 48 -16.22 1.07 18.05
N VAL A 49 -17.06 0.74 19.04
CA VAL A 49 -16.70 -0.23 20.08
C VAL A 49 -16.56 -1.62 19.47
N LYS A 50 -17.53 -2.03 18.65
CA LYS A 50 -17.46 -3.32 17.92
C LYS A 50 -16.29 -3.36 16.94
N LEU A 51 -16.00 -2.28 16.24
CA LEU A 51 -14.82 -2.20 15.37
C LEU A 51 -13.53 -2.35 16.17
N THR A 52 -13.46 -1.82 17.40
CA THR A 52 -12.31 -2.00 18.29
C THR A 52 -12.12 -3.45 18.74
N GLU A 53 -13.20 -4.19 18.97
CA GLU A 53 -13.14 -5.64 19.25
C GLU A 53 -12.56 -6.41 18.05
N ILE A 54 -13.06 -6.14 16.85
CA ILE A 54 -12.55 -6.73 15.60
C ILE A 54 -11.06 -6.37 15.41
N ARG A 55 -10.70 -5.11 15.65
CA ARG A 55 -9.30 -4.65 15.61
C ARG A 55 -8.41 -5.47 16.53
N SER A 56 -8.86 -5.78 17.73
CA SER A 56 -8.09 -6.56 18.70
C SER A 56 -7.74 -7.95 18.19
N TYR A 57 -8.64 -8.61 17.47
CA TYR A 57 -8.36 -9.86 16.77
C TYR A 57 -7.26 -9.69 15.71
N PHE A 58 -7.38 -8.69 14.85
CA PHE A 58 -6.40 -8.42 13.79
C PHE A 58 -5.03 -7.98 14.31
N MET A 59 -4.94 -7.40 15.51
CA MET A 59 -3.65 -7.11 16.17
C MET A 59 -2.85 -8.39 16.43
N GLY A 60 -3.52 -9.46 16.87
CA GLY A 60 -2.90 -10.77 17.04
C GLY A 60 -2.36 -11.35 15.72
N LEU A 61 -3.17 -11.26 14.65
CA LEU A 61 -2.77 -11.70 13.32
C LEU A 61 -1.61 -10.89 12.75
N ARG A 62 -1.63 -9.56 12.91
CA ARG A 62 -0.51 -8.70 12.51
C ARG A 62 0.79 -9.15 13.14
N LYS A 63 0.78 -9.37 14.47
CA LYS A 63 1.98 -9.82 15.20
C LYS A 63 2.47 -11.15 14.61
N LYS A 64 1.57 -12.13 14.47
CA LYS A 64 1.88 -13.44 13.89
C LYS A 64 2.54 -13.29 12.50
N TYR A 65 1.96 -12.51 11.59
CA TYR A 65 2.50 -12.34 10.24
C TYR A 65 3.85 -11.64 10.20
N ILE A 66 4.11 -10.70 11.14
CA ILE A 66 5.43 -10.07 11.27
C ILE A 66 6.44 -11.10 11.78
N ASP A 67 6.10 -11.85 12.82
CA ASP A 67 6.98 -12.87 13.43
C ASP A 67 7.32 -14.00 12.42
N GLU A 68 6.40 -14.36 11.55
CA GLU A 68 6.57 -15.33 10.47
C GLU A 68 7.24 -14.76 9.21
N GLY A 69 7.54 -13.47 9.17
CA GLY A 69 8.14 -12.79 8.00
C GLY A 69 7.20 -12.63 6.80
N LEU A 70 5.91 -12.90 6.96
CA LEU A 70 4.89 -12.75 5.91
C LEU A 70 4.49 -11.28 5.70
N LEU A 71 4.59 -10.46 6.74
CA LEU A 71 4.29 -9.03 6.71
C LEU A 71 5.53 -8.24 7.08
N ASP A 72 6.08 -7.50 6.12
CA ASP A 72 7.22 -6.62 6.38
C ASP A 72 6.75 -5.29 6.97
N PRO A 73 7.23 -4.87 8.15
CA PRO A 73 6.88 -3.58 8.74
C PRO A 73 7.16 -2.38 7.82
N LYS A 74 8.13 -2.47 6.91
CA LYS A 74 8.48 -1.40 5.97
C LYS A 74 7.32 -1.00 5.06
N ILE A 75 6.45 -1.95 4.69
CA ILE A 75 5.30 -1.67 3.82
C ILE A 75 4.09 -1.09 4.56
N LEU A 76 4.15 -1.02 5.88
CA LEU A 76 3.07 -0.47 6.73
C LEU A 76 3.25 1.02 7.03
N VAL A 77 4.37 1.59 6.61
CA VAL A 77 4.67 3.01 6.83
C VAL A 77 4.14 3.83 5.66
N ALA A 78 3.50 4.97 5.97
CA ALA A 78 3.15 5.94 4.94
C ALA A 78 4.43 6.61 4.42
N ASP A 79 4.73 6.44 3.14
CA ASP A 79 5.91 7.01 2.50
C ASP A 79 5.50 7.92 1.34
N ALA A 80 5.75 9.23 1.50
CA ALA A 80 5.49 10.23 0.46
C ALA A 80 6.39 10.04 -0.79
N ASN A 81 7.51 9.34 -0.64
CA ASN A 81 8.39 9.01 -1.77
C ASN A 81 7.70 8.11 -2.81
N ALA A 82 6.62 7.42 -2.42
CA ALA A 82 5.77 6.69 -3.36
C ALA A 82 5.27 7.56 -4.54
N LEU A 83 5.07 8.87 -4.31
CA LEU A 83 4.72 9.83 -5.35
C LEU A 83 5.90 10.15 -6.28
N ILE A 84 7.12 10.11 -5.76
CA ILE A 84 8.36 10.35 -6.51
C ILE A 84 8.68 9.14 -7.37
N TYR A 85 8.65 7.94 -6.77
CA TYR A 85 8.94 6.68 -7.45
C TYR A 85 7.77 6.20 -8.31
N GLN A 86 6.58 6.80 -8.14
CA GLN A 86 5.37 6.48 -8.91
C GLN A 86 4.94 5.00 -8.80
N VAL A 87 5.26 4.36 -7.68
CA VAL A 87 5.01 2.94 -7.45
C VAL A 87 3.73 2.75 -6.65
N PRO A 88 2.69 2.09 -7.19
CA PRO A 88 1.50 1.72 -6.43
C PRO A 88 1.81 0.76 -5.27
N GLY A 89 1.02 0.83 -4.19
CA GLY A 89 1.25 0.06 -2.98
C GLY A 89 1.38 -1.45 -3.19
N GLY A 90 0.50 -2.05 -3.99
CA GLY A 90 0.57 -3.49 -4.32
C GLY A 90 1.83 -3.87 -5.10
N MET A 91 2.32 -2.97 -5.99
CA MET A 91 3.56 -3.16 -6.71
C MET A 91 4.77 -3.10 -5.77
N LEU A 92 4.74 -2.20 -4.77
CA LEU A 92 5.81 -2.05 -3.79
C LEU A 92 6.02 -3.33 -2.96
N SER A 93 4.94 -3.94 -2.47
CA SER A 93 5.01 -5.18 -1.70
C SER A 93 5.49 -6.36 -2.56
N ASN A 94 5.05 -6.45 -3.81
CA ASN A 94 5.52 -7.48 -4.75
C ASN A 94 7.01 -7.31 -5.08
N LEU A 95 7.47 -6.09 -5.33
CA LEU A 95 8.87 -5.79 -5.58
C LEU A 95 9.75 -6.21 -4.40
N LEU A 96 9.38 -5.83 -3.19
CA LEU A 96 10.12 -6.22 -1.99
C LEU A 96 10.20 -7.75 -1.83
N SER A 97 9.09 -8.45 -2.08
CA SER A 97 9.05 -9.92 -2.03
C SER A 97 9.96 -10.56 -3.07
N GLN A 98 9.99 -10.06 -4.30
CA GLN A 98 10.85 -10.56 -5.37
C GLN A 98 12.34 -10.32 -5.07
N LEU A 99 12.68 -9.13 -4.54
CA LEU A 99 14.05 -8.83 -4.14
C LEU A 99 14.52 -9.71 -2.99
N LYS A 100 13.66 -9.98 -1.99
CA LYS A 100 13.96 -10.93 -0.91
C LYS A 100 14.22 -12.34 -1.45
N GLN A 101 13.37 -12.84 -2.36
CA GLN A 101 13.54 -14.17 -2.97
C GLN A 101 14.84 -14.29 -3.78
N SER A 102 15.31 -13.19 -4.38
CA SER A 102 16.56 -13.14 -5.13
C SER A 102 17.78 -12.75 -4.28
N GLY A 103 17.62 -12.56 -2.98
CA GLY A 103 18.72 -12.16 -2.07
C GLY A 103 19.27 -10.75 -2.34
N LYS A 104 18.48 -9.86 -2.96
CA LYS A 104 18.86 -8.50 -3.35
C LYS A 104 18.04 -7.42 -2.61
N GLU A 105 17.64 -7.69 -1.40
CA GLU A 105 16.83 -6.76 -0.60
C GLU A 105 17.53 -5.40 -0.37
N ASP A 106 18.85 -5.40 -0.30
CA ASP A 106 19.70 -4.20 -0.19
C ASP A 106 19.55 -3.24 -1.39
N LYS A 107 19.12 -3.75 -2.55
CA LYS A 107 18.91 -2.97 -3.77
C LYS A 107 17.53 -2.31 -3.87
N PHE A 108 16.67 -2.46 -2.87
CA PHE A 108 15.28 -1.99 -2.90
C PHE A 108 15.17 -0.49 -3.27
N GLU A 109 15.91 0.37 -2.59
CA GLU A 109 15.90 1.82 -2.84
C GLU A 109 16.43 2.19 -4.24
N GLU A 110 17.44 1.46 -4.73
CA GLU A 110 18.03 1.67 -6.05
C GLU A 110 17.02 1.32 -7.15
N VAL A 111 16.33 0.18 -6.99
CA VAL A 111 15.26 -0.23 -7.90
C VAL A 111 14.13 0.79 -7.94
N LEU A 112 13.69 1.31 -6.79
CA LEU A 112 12.62 2.31 -6.73
C LEU A 112 12.97 3.59 -7.51
N ARG A 113 14.22 4.04 -7.46
CA ARG A 113 14.68 5.22 -8.22
C ARG A 113 14.68 5.01 -9.72
N GLU A 114 14.86 3.76 -10.18
CA GLU A 114 14.87 3.41 -11.61
C GLU A 114 13.46 3.29 -12.21
N VAL A 115 12.43 2.99 -11.40
CA VAL A 115 11.06 2.80 -11.91
C VAL A 115 10.54 3.97 -12.74
N PRO A 116 10.70 5.25 -12.35
CA PRO A 116 10.25 6.39 -13.16
C PRO A 116 10.93 6.44 -14.54
N ARG A 117 12.24 6.12 -14.61
CA ARG A 117 12.98 6.08 -15.87
C ARG A 117 12.44 4.99 -16.77
N VAL A 118 12.32 3.77 -16.25
CA VAL A 118 11.78 2.62 -16.98
C VAL A 118 10.36 2.89 -17.49
N ARG A 119 9.54 3.55 -16.67
CA ARG A 119 8.19 3.94 -17.04
C ARG A 119 8.19 4.96 -18.21
N ALA A 120 9.10 5.94 -18.16
CA ALA A 120 9.25 6.94 -19.23
C ALA A 120 9.70 6.28 -20.52
N ASP A 121 10.70 5.39 -20.47
CA ASP A 121 11.21 4.61 -21.62
C ASP A 121 10.09 3.76 -22.25
N ALA A 122 9.16 3.25 -21.44
CA ALA A 122 8.00 2.49 -21.90
C ALA A 122 6.83 3.37 -22.41
N GLY A 123 6.99 4.70 -22.51
CA GLY A 123 5.96 5.62 -22.99
C GLY A 123 4.96 6.05 -21.91
N ASN A 124 5.39 6.13 -20.65
CA ASN A 124 4.57 6.52 -19.49
C ASN A 124 3.32 5.65 -19.28
N ILE A 125 3.46 4.36 -19.47
CA ILE A 125 2.38 3.39 -19.30
C ILE A 125 1.76 3.48 -17.90
N PRO A 126 0.44 3.25 -17.75
CA PRO A 126 -0.18 3.12 -16.43
C PRO A 126 0.40 1.90 -15.70
N LEU A 127 0.81 2.10 -14.43
CA LEU A 127 1.37 1.03 -13.61
C LEU A 127 0.24 0.21 -12.95
N VAL A 128 -0.46 -0.55 -13.77
CA VAL A 128 -1.49 -1.52 -13.39
C VAL A 128 -1.09 -2.91 -13.90
N THR A 129 -1.69 -3.97 -13.38
CA THR A 129 -1.40 -5.33 -13.87
C THR A 129 -1.89 -5.47 -15.34
N PRO A 130 -1.10 -5.99 -16.28
CA PRO A 130 0.24 -6.60 -16.12
C PRO A 130 1.43 -5.63 -16.28
N SER A 131 1.23 -4.39 -16.74
CA SER A 131 2.31 -3.45 -17.06
C SER A 131 3.19 -3.10 -15.85
N SER A 132 2.63 -3.06 -14.65
CA SER A 132 3.41 -2.87 -13.41
C SER A 132 4.40 -4.00 -13.17
N GLN A 133 4.02 -5.25 -13.49
CA GLN A 133 4.91 -6.42 -13.37
C GLN A 133 6.03 -6.37 -14.41
N ILE A 134 5.73 -5.94 -15.63
CA ILE A 134 6.71 -5.75 -16.70
C ILE A 134 7.73 -4.69 -16.30
N ALA A 135 7.27 -3.54 -15.79
CA ALA A 135 8.14 -2.46 -15.33
C ALA A 135 9.08 -2.91 -14.21
N VAL A 136 8.56 -3.63 -13.20
CA VAL A 136 9.39 -4.20 -12.12
C VAL A 136 10.42 -5.19 -12.64
N SER A 137 10.00 -6.12 -13.48
CA SER A 137 10.90 -7.14 -14.04
C SER A 137 12.00 -6.52 -14.88
N TYR A 138 11.66 -5.54 -15.73
CA TYR A 138 12.65 -4.82 -16.54
C TYR A 138 13.62 -4.03 -15.66
N THR A 139 13.15 -3.31 -14.67
CA THR A 139 14.01 -2.57 -13.73
C THR A 139 14.99 -3.51 -13.03
N HIS A 140 14.52 -4.66 -12.55
CA HIS A 140 15.34 -5.65 -11.86
C HIS A 140 16.41 -6.26 -12.79
N LEU A 141 16.11 -6.46 -14.09
CA LEU A 141 17.03 -7.03 -15.07
C LEU A 141 18.03 -6.02 -15.60
N THR A 142 17.67 -4.73 -15.65
CA THR A 142 18.51 -3.66 -16.20
C THR A 142 19.41 -2.97 -15.18
N LEU A 143 19.22 -3.23 -13.89
CA LEU A 143 20.21 -2.79 -12.89
C LEU A 143 21.56 -3.41 -13.26
N PRO A 144 22.63 -2.60 -13.38
CA PRO A 144 23.95 -3.14 -13.71
C PRO A 144 24.28 -4.25 -12.72
N THR A 145 24.67 -5.38 -13.25
CA THR A 145 25.29 -6.47 -12.50
C THR A 145 26.65 -5.95 -12.02
N ILE A 146 26.65 -5.35 -10.85
CA ILE A 146 27.89 -4.99 -10.14
C ILE A 146 28.28 -6.16 -9.26
#